data_e5faf317d2510465c009fa5a64ff2a55
#
_entry.id   e5faf317d2510465c009fa5a64ff2a55
#
_cell.length_a   1.000
_cell.length_b   1.000
_cell.length_c   1.000
_cell.angle_alpha   90.00
_cell.angle_beta   90.00
_cell.angle_gamma   90.00
#
_symmetry.space_group_name_H-M   'P 1'
#
loop_
_entity.id
_entity.type
_entity.pdbx_description
1 polymer ?
#
loop_
_entity_poly.entity_id
_entity_poly.type
_entity_poly.pdbx_seq_one_letter_code
_entity_poly.pdbx_strand_id
1 'polypeptide(L)'
;NLYFMCAKPYASKYLAFPPHFKNEVISDNNRRYHDTKTQIMISDDAENWRAVGSLFEGQTNGHMDFPHVSSFRVEDDKVALYVHEGFMSTQGKLVRYTIDKEEVDALFK
;
A
#
# COMPACT_ATOMS: atom_id res chain seq x y z
N ASN A 1 -6.88 10.00 -0.03
CA ASN A 1 -5.76 10.44 -0.87
C ASN A 1 -4.72 9.34 -1.04
N LEU A 2 -4.22 9.18 -2.25
CA LEU A 2 -3.10 8.32 -2.55
C LEU A 2 -1.83 9.14 -2.42
N TYR A 3 -0.86 8.64 -1.67
CA TYR A 3 0.32 9.41 -1.34
C TYR A 3 1.57 8.94 -2.07
N PHE A 4 1.87 7.66 -2.01
CA PHE A 4 2.98 7.06 -2.76
C PHE A 4 2.44 5.92 -3.58
N MET A 5 3.06 5.65 -4.71
CA MET A 5 2.63 4.54 -5.55
C MET A 5 3.85 3.74 -5.99
N CYS A 6 3.95 2.52 -5.50
CA CYS A 6 4.92 1.56 -5.99
C CYS A 6 4.21 0.71 -7.03
N ALA A 7 4.34 1.09 -8.29
CA ALA A 7 3.67 0.43 -9.40
C ALA A 7 4.68 -0.33 -10.23
N LYS A 8 4.40 -1.59 -10.54
CA LYS A 8 5.27 -2.43 -11.35
C LYS A 8 4.44 -3.31 -12.28
N PRO A 9 5.03 -3.74 -13.39
CA PRO A 9 4.39 -4.76 -14.21
C PRO A 9 4.14 -6.03 -13.41
N TYR A 10 2.99 -6.65 -13.65
CA TYR A 10 2.61 -7.92 -13.06
C TYR A 10 1.91 -8.73 -14.15
N ALA A 11 2.57 -9.79 -14.62
CA ALA A 11 2.16 -10.51 -15.82
C ALA A 11 2.04 -9.53 -17.00
N SER A 12 0.88 -9.46 -17.64
CA SER A 12 0.65 -8.53 -18.76
C SER A 12 -0.03 -7.22 -18.30
N LYS A 13 -0.12 -7.00 -17.00
CA LYS A 13 -0.81 -5.85 -16.41
C LYS A 13 0.08 -5.14 -15.41
N TYR A 14 -0.50 -4.30 -14.59
CA TYR A 14 0.24 -3.51 -13.61
C TYR A 14 -0.41 -3.63 -12.25
N LEU A 15 0.41 -3.64 -11.21
CA LEU A 15 0.01 -3.81 -9.83
C LEU A 15 0.68 -2.73 -8.98
N ALA A 16 -0.06 -2.15 -8.04
CA ALA A 16 0.45 -1.12 -7.15
C ALA A 16 -0.14 -1.28 -5.76
N PHE A 17 0.61 -0.83 -4.77
CA PHE A 17 0.20 -0.85 -3.37
C PHE A 17 0.36 0.54 -2.75
N PRO A 18 -0.41 1.53 -3.18
CA PRO A 18 -0.29 2.88 -2.62
C PRO A 18 -0.94 2.95 -1.25
N PRO A 19 -0.38 3.76 -0.33
CA PRO A 19 -1.06 4.02 0.93
C PRO A 19 -2.23 4.97 0.68
N HIS A 20 -3.28 4.78 1.47
CA HIS A 20 -4.45 5.63 1.45
C HIS A 20 -4.77 6.07 2.87
N PHE A 21 -5.03 7.33 3.04
CA PHE A 21 -5.44 7.86 4.33
C PHE A 21 -6.27 9.12 4.14
N LYS A 22 -7.10 9.40 5.12
CA LYS A 22 -7.79 10.68 5.21
C LYS A 22 -7.00 11.59 6.12
N ASN A 23 -6.95 12.85 5.74
CA ASN A 23 -6.26 13.83 6.54
C ASN A 23 -7.29 14.88 6.94
N GLU A 24 -7.32 15.18 8.24
CA GLU A 24 -8.27 16.10 8.83
C GLU A 24 -7.52 17.25 9.45
N VAL A 25 -7.89 18.46 9.08
CA VAL A 25 -7.31 19.67 9.66
C VAL A 25 -8.06 19.98 10.95
N ILE A 26 -7.37 19.86 12.08
CA ILE A 26 -7.94 20.17 13.39
C ILE A 26 -7.72 21.65 13.71
N SER A 27 -6.57 22.18 13.30
CA SER A 27 -6.23 23.59 13.43
C SER A 27 -5.19 23.91 12.35
N ASP A 28 -4.80 25.18 12.24
CA ASP A 28 -3.89 25.63 11.17
C ASP A 28 -2.59 24.82 11.10
N ASN A 29 -2.10 24.35 12.24
CA ASN A 29 -0.86 23.62 12.32
C ASN A 29 -1.03 22.18 12.78
N ASN A 30 -2.26 21.69 12.90
CA ASN A 30 -2.52 20.36 13.43
C ASN A 30 -3.39 19.58 12.45
N ARG A 31 -2.90 18.43 12.04
CA ARG A 31 -3.60 17.52 11.14
C ARG A 31 -3.64 16.14 11.74
N ARG A 32 -4.72 15.44 11.53
CA ARG A 32 -4.85 14.04 11.92
C ARG A 32 -5.07 13.18 10.69
N TYR A 33 -4.29 12.14 10.60
CA TYR A 33 -4.43 11.13 9.55
C TYR A 33 -5.20 9.96 10.12
N HIS A 34 -6.25 9.52 9.44
CA HIS A 34 -7.08 8.42 9.89
C HIS A 34 -7.59 7.61 8.71
N ASP A 35 -8.22 6.46 9.02
CA ASP A 35 -8.71 5.51 8.01
C ASP A 35 -7.59 5.09 7.06
N THR A 36 -6.40 4.85 7.64
CA THR A 36 -5.24 4.48 6.87
C THR A 36 -5.30 3.01 6.45
N LYS A 37 -4.86 2.76 5.25
CA LYS A 37 -4.76 1.41 4.69
C LYS A 37 -3.83 1.44 3.50
N THR A 38 -3.36 0.26 3.09
CA THR A 38 -2.65 0.11 1.83
C THR A 38 -3.65 -0.41 0.81
N GLN A 39 -3.87 0.31 -0.26
CA GLN A 39 -4.74 -0.13 -1.34
C GLN A 39 -4.03 -1.16 -2.19
N ILE A 40 -4.80 -2.07 -2.77
CA ILE A 40 -4.32 -2.94 -3.85
C ILE A 40 -4.96 -2.40 -5.12
N MET A 41 -4.15 -1.89 -6.03
CA MET A 41 -4.64 -1.28 -7.27
C MET A 41 -4.09 -2.01 -8.48
N ILE A 42 -4.92 -2.18 -9.48
CA ILE A 42 -4.53 -2.82 -10.73
C ILE A 42 -4.85 -1.92 -11.90
N SER A 43 -4.11 -2.12 -12.99
CA SER A 43 -4.32 -1.39 -14.24
C SER A 43 -3.95 -2.26 -15.43
N ASP A 44 -4.64 -2.04 -16.54
CA ASP A 44 -4.32 -2.67 -17.82
C ASP A 44 -3.27 -1.87 -18.59
N ASP A 45 -3.17 -0.57 -18.35
CA ASP A 45 -2.39 0.35 -19.18
C ASP A 45 -1.46 1.27 -18.38
N ALA A 46 -1.39 1.13 -17.08
CA ALA A 46 -0.62 1.96 -16.17
C ALA A 46 -1.12 3.41 -16.07
N GLU A 47 -2.22 3.75 -16.70
CA GLU A 47 -2.80 5.08 -16.64
C GLU A 47 -4.14 5.09 -15.91
N ASN A 48 -4.96 4.08 -16.14
CA ASN A 48 -6.27 3.97 -15.51
C ASN A 48 -6.23 2.88 -14.45
N TRP A 49 -6.39 3.27 -13.21
CA TRP A 49 -6.23 2.40 -12.04
C TRP A 49 -7.55 2.18 -11.33
N ARG A 50 -7.74 0.97 -10.79
CA ARG A 50 -8.89 0.69 -9.93
C ARG A 50 -8.43 -0.06 -8.68
N ALA A 51 -9.06 0.26 -7.57
CA ALA A 51 -8.81 -0.41 -6.30
C ALA A 51 -9.60 -1.72 -6.25
N VAL A 52 -8.93 -2.81 -5.89
CA VAL A 52 -9.54 -4.14 -5.83
C VAL A 52 -9.44 -4.76 -4.44
N GLY A 53 -8.77 -4.12 -3.52
CA GLY A 53 -8.63 -4.60 -2.17
C GLY A 53 -7.79 -3.68 -1.33
N SER A 54 -7.56 -4.08 -0.09
CA SER A 54 -6.73 -3.30 0.83
C SER A 54 -6.02 -4.20 1.82
N LEU A 55 -4.92 -3.69 2.37
CA LEU A 55 -4.11 -4.36 3.37
C LEU A 55 -3.86 -3.37 4.52
N PHE A 56 -3.51 -3.90 5.68
CA PHE A 56 -3.07 -3.12 6.83
C PHE A 56 -4.06 -2.04 7.28
N GLU A 57 -5.35 -2.32 7.18
CA GLU A 57 -6.38 -1.38 7.59
C GLU A 57 -6.28 -1.09 9.09
N GLY A 58 -6.32 0.18 9.43
CA GLY A 58 -6.36 0.60 10.84
C GLY A 58 -5.09 0.36 11.62
N GLN A 59 -3.96 0.10 10.96
CA GLN A 59 -2.70 -0.19 11.66
C GLN A 59 -1.85 1.05 11.94
N THR A 60 -2.48 2.19 12.14
CA THR A 60 -1.77 3.41 12.51
C THR A 60 -2.44 4.06 13.70
N ASN A 61 -1.71 4.92 14.41
CA ASN A 61 -2.22 5.65 15.56
C ASN A 61 -2.63 7.08 15.22
N GLY A 62 -3.03 7.33 13.99
CA GLY A 62 -3.51 8.63 13.60
C GLY A 62 -2.42 9.62 13.19
N HIS A 63 -1.18 9.19 13.12
CA HIS A 63 -0.05 9.98 12.61
C HIS A 63 0.43 9.42 11.29
N MET A 64 1.57 9.90 10.82
CA MET A 64 2.17 9.43 9.58
C MET A 64 2.93 8.11 9.77
N ASP A 65 2.59 7.38 10.82
CA ASP A 65 3.22 6.11 11.20
C ASP A 65 2.44 4.94 10.59
N PHE A 66 2.24 4.98 9.30
CA PHE A 66 1.49 3.94 8.59
C PHE A 66 2.43 3.03 7.80
N PRO A 67 2.06 1.75 7.59
CA PRO A 67 2.85 0.87 6.75
C PRO A 67 2.92 1.39 5.31
N HIS A 68 4.12 1.41 4.76
CA HIS A 68 4.35 1.91 3.41
C HIS A 68 5.07 0.85 2.59
N VAL A 69 4.42 0.38 1.52
CA VAL A 69 5.02 -0.61 0.64
C VAL A 69 6.04 0.07 -0.26
N SER A 70 7.32 -0.20 0.01
CA SER A 70 8.42 0.37 -0.78
C SER A 70 8.59 -0.35 -2.11
N SER A 71 8.35 -1.65 -2.12
CA SER A 71 8.58 -2.48 -3.30
C SER A 71 7.83 -3.80 -3.14
N PHE A 72 7.63 -4.50 -4.25
CA PHE A 72 7.16 -5.88 -4.21
C PHE A 72 7.90 -6.69 -5.26
N ARG A 73 7.88 -8.01 -5.07
CA ARG A 73 8.58 -8.94 -5.96
C ARG A 73 7.76 -10.22 -6.07
N VAL A 74 7.60 -10.71 -7.28
CA VAL A 74 6.95 -12.01 -7.51
C VAL A 74 7.99 -13.10 -7.29
N GLU A 75 7.67 -14.04 -6.40
CA GLU A 75 8.51 -15.18 -6.05
C GLU A 75 7.66 -16.43 -6.18
N ASP A 76 7.99 -17.33 -7.07
CA ASP A 76 7.31 -18.62 -7.29
C ASP A 76 5.78 -18.52 -7.07
N ASP A 77 5.29 -18.92 -5.89
CA ASP A 77 3.87 -18.92 -5.56
C ASP A 77 3.47 -17.77 -4.62
N LYS A 78 4.35 -16.81 -4.41
CA LYS A 78 4.12 -15.69 -3.49
C LYS A 78 4.40 -14.36 -4.14
N VAL A 79 3.75 -13.32 -3.64
CA VAL A 79 4.13 -11.94 -3.90
C VAL A 79 4.69 -11.39 -2.60
N ALA A 80 5.96 -11.05 -2.59
CA ALA A 80 6.61 -10.51 -1.41
C ALA A 80 6.50 -8.99 -1.41
N LEU A 81 6.04 -8.44 -0.30
CA LEU A 81 5.93 -6.99 -0.10
C LEU A 81 7.02 -6.56 0.88
N TYR A 82 7.76 -5.53 0.51
CA TYR A 82 8.77 -4.94 1.38
C TYR A 82 8.18 -3.67 1.95
N VAL A 83 7.85 -3.70 3.23
CA VAL A 83 7.03 -2.69 3.88
C VAL A 83 7.86 -1.92 4.90
N HIS A 84 7.87 -0.61 4.76
CA HIS A 84 8.51 0.26 5.73
C HIS A 84 7.48 0.57 6.82
N GLU A 85 7.65 -0.05 7.98
CA GLU A 85 6.82 0.19 9.15
C GLU A 85 7.45 1.26 10.03
N GLY A 86 6.61 2.03 10.70
CA GLY A 86 7.10 3.14 11.50
C GLY A 86 7.64 4.27 10.64
N PHE A 87 7.08 4.45 9.44
CA PHE A 87 7.43 5.55 8.56
C PHE A 87 7.22 6.87 9.29
N MET A 88 8.20 7.75 9.24
CA MET A 88 8.22 9.01 9.97
C MET A 88 8.46 8.88 11.49
N SER A 89 8.71 7.68 11.99
CA SER A 89 9.10 7.49 13.38
C SER A 89 10.61 7.25 13.48
N THR A 90 11.15 7.36 14.69
CA THR A 90 12.56 7.10 14.93
C THR A 90 12.89 5.62 15.00
N GLN A 91 11.86 4.77 14.99
CA GLN A 91 12.01 3.32 15.10
C GLN A 91 11.49 2.58 13.88
N GLY A 92 11.60 3.23 12.73
CA GLY A 92 11.20 2.62 11.48
C GLY A 92 12.00 1.37 11.16
N LYS A 93 11.35 0.40 10.52
CA LYS A 93 12.00 -0.84 10.11
C LYS A 93 11.40 -1.32 8.78
N LEU A 94 12.17 -2.11 8.07
CA LEU A 94 11.72 -2.75 6.84
C LEU A 94 11.30 -4.18 7.15
N VAL A 95 10.08 -4.55 6.79
CA VAL A 95 9.51 -5.88 7.06
C VAL A 95 9.05 -6.49 5.75
N ARG A 96 9.29 -7.78 5.60
CA ARG A 96 8.84 -8.54 4.44
C ARG A 96 7.56 -9.29 4.78
N TYR A 97 6.51 -9.00 4.02
CA TYR A 97 5.25 -9.74 4.08
C TYR A 97 5.07 -10.52 2.80
N THR A 98 4.26 -11.55 2.82
CA THR A 98 3.94 -12.30 1.59
C THR A 98 2.44 -12.47 1.44
N ILE A 99 1.99 -12.48 0.20
CA ILE A 99 0.61 -12.80 -0.18
C ILE A 99 0.70 -13.94 -1.17
N ASP A 100 -0.23 -14.89 -1.10
CA ASP A 100 -0.28 -15.97 -2.07
C ASP A 100 -0.54 -15.42 -3.47
N LYS A 101 0.26 -15.87 -4.44
CA LYS A 101 0.13 -15.40 -5.80
C LYS A 101 -1.25 -15.69 -6.38
N GLU A 102 -1.86 -16.80 -6.02
CA GLU A 102 -3.22 -17.13 -6.44
C GLU A 102 -4.23 -16.08 -6.01
N GLU A 103 -4.07 -15.54 -4.80
CA GLU A 103 -4.96 -14.51 -4.29
C GLU A 103 -4.81 -13.22 -5.10
N VAL A 104 -3.57 -12.86 -5.43
CA VAL A 104 -3.31 -11.67 -6.24
C VAL A 104 -3.85 -11.87 -7.65
N ASP A 105 -3.61 -13.04 -8.24
CA ASP A 105 -4.10 -13.35 -9.60
C ASP A 105 -5.62 -13.26 -9.67
N ALA A 106 -6.32 -13.68 -8.62
CA ALA A 106 -7.77 -13.63 -8.57
C ALA A 106 -8.31 -12.19 -8.62
N LEU A 107 -7.54 -11.21 -8.15
CA LEU A 107 -7.96 -9.82 -8.15
C LEU A 107 -8.01 -9.22 -9.55
N PHE A 108 -7.31 -9.83 -10.51
CA PHE A 108 -7.28 -9.37 -11.90
C PHE A 108 -8.44 -9.91 -12.74
N LYS A 109 -9.28 -10.74 -12.17
CA LYS A 109 -10.39 -11.35 -12.91
C LYS A 109 -11.70 -10.58 -12.77
#